data_35d019ba277521bb4efb2e16eb867a43
#
_entry.id   35d019ba277521bb4efb2e16eb867a43
#
_cell.length_a   1.000
_cell.length_b   1.000
_cell.length_c   1.000
_cell.angle_alpha   90.00
_cell.angle_beta   90.00
_cell.angle_gamma   90.00
#
_symmetry.space_group_name_H-M   'P 1'
#
loop_
_entity.id
_entity.type
_entity.pdbx_description
1 polymer ?
#
loop_
_entity_poly.entity_id
_entity_poly.type
_entity_poly.pdbx_seq_one_letter_code
_entity_poly.pdbx_strand_id
1 'polypeptide(L)'
;MLPQKKFSTFSEQVEWLQDEKHLIISDKQYAEDVLKHIGYFPLMGGYKHLFRIPLTKKYKDGTSFDEIVSLYEFDTELRELFFKYLLQIERHLRSLMSYYFSEQYGESQSAYLDANNFNNSRRNHNTVSRLIATLQRAASTTDYVYINYYRNTYGNIPLWVLINVLTFGNLSKMYKVFPQSLQSKVCKNFGIINQRQMEQFLSVLTKFRNVCAHGERLFTYRTIDNISDLPLHRKMSIPMNGIQYQYGKNDLFAVVIAFRYLIPSKDFLVFKRKLAALIDHTSKKLVHIDSEELLNKMGFPPNWKNITRYRLTS
;
A
#
# COMPACT_ATOMS: atom_id res chain seq x y z
N MET A 1 -12.38 -37.53 -7.70
CA MET A 1 -13.02 -36.22 -7.82
C MET A 1 -12.64 -35.34 -6.64
N LEU A 2 -12.23 -34.12 -6.85
CA LEU A 2 -12.01 -33.16 -5.74
C LEU A 2 -13.38 -32.79 -5.13
N PRO A 3 -13.49 -32.68 -3.79
CA PRO A 3 -14.75 -32.35 -3.15
C PRO A 3 -15.21 -30.95 -3.55
N GLN A 4 -16.37 -30.82 -4.15
CA GLN A 4 -16.98 -29.55 -4.46
C GLN A 4 -17.59 -28.92 -3.20
N LYS A 5 -17.34 -27.63 -3.00
CA LYS A 5 -17.97 -26.87 -1.92
C LYS A 5 -19.41 -26.54 -2.32
N LYS A 6 -20.40 -27.05 -1.55
CA LYS A 6 -21.80 -26.75 -1.80
C LYS A 6 -22.12 -25.29 -1.46
N PHE A 7 -23.14 -24.75 -2.14
CA PHE A 7 -23.74 -23.48 -1.78
C PHE A 7 -24.38 -23.57 -0.38
N SER A 8 -24.30 -22.49 0.39
CA SER A 8 -24.96 -22.33 1.69
C SER A 8 -25.55 -20.94 1.78
N THR A 9 -26.80 -20.85 2.26
CA THR A 9 -27.45 -19.57 2.56
C THR A 9 -26.75 -18.84 3.69
N PHE A 10 -27.04 -17.56 3.91
CA PHE A 10 -26.44 -16.81 5.01
C PHE A 10 -26.81 -17.38 6.36
N SER A 11 -28.07 -17.82 6.55
CA SER A 11 -28.51 -18.47 7.76
C SER A 11 -27.75 -19.77 8.02
N GLU A 12 -27.63 -20.66 7.03
CA GLU A 12 -26.83 -21.88 7.14
C GLU A 12 -25.34 -21.60 7.44
N GLN A 13 -24.78 -20.49 6.91
CA GLN A 13 -23.41 -20.09 7.23
C GLN A 13 -23.26 -19.65 8.68
N VAL A 14 -24.23 -18.91 9.23
CA VAL A 14 -24.27 -18.47 10.62
C VAL A 14 -24.42 -19.68 11.55
N GLU A 15 -25.36 -20.57 11.27
CA GLU A 15 -25.54 -21.82 12.05
C GLU A 15 -24.27 -22.67 12.03
N TRP A 16 -23.65 -22.85 10.86
CA TRP A 16 -22.41 -23.62 10.77
C TRP A 16 -21.26 -23.00 11.55
N LEU A 17 -21.16 -21.66 11.58
CA LEU A 17 -20.16 -20.96 12.37
C LEU A 17 -20.40 -21.14 13.87
N GLN A 18 -21.65 -21.13 14.31
CA GLN A 18 -22.03 -21.31 15.71
C GLN A 18 -21.87 -22.78 16.15
N ASP A 19 -22.50 -23.70 15.44
CA ASP A 19 -22.67 -25.08 15.89
C ASP A 19 -21.41 -25.93 15.60
N GLU A 20 -20.84 -25.83 14.42
CA GLU A 20 -19.70 -26.64 14.00
C GLU A 20 -18.34 -25.99 14.33
N LYS A 21 -18.29 -24.67 14.41
CA LYS A 21 -17.05 -23.93 14.67
C LYS A 21 -16.98 -23.37 16.08
N HIS A 22 -18.08 -23.43 16.83
CA HIS A 22 -18.19 -22.92 18.20
C HIS A 22 -17.84 -21.43 18.32
N LEU A 23 -18.19 -20.66 17.27
CA LEU A 23 -18.04 -19.21 17.30
C LEU A 23 -19.21 -18.60 18.06
N ILE A 24 -18.96 -17.74 19.02
CA ILE A 24 -20.01 -17.04 19.76
C ILE A 24 -20.68 -16.02 18.82
N ILE A 25 -21.99 -16.20 18.60
CA ILE A 25 -22.83 -15.30 17.83
C ILE A 25 -23.99 -14.90 18.69
N SER A 26 -23.98 -13.70 19.24
CA SER A 26 -25.00 -13.17 20.14
C SER A 26 -26.29 -12.77 19.41
N ASP A 27 -26.13 -12.25 18.18
CA ASP A 27 -27.23 -11.82 17.31
C ASP A 27 -27.06 -12.45 15.91
N LYS A 28 -27.90 -13.47 15.63
CA LYS A 28 -27.88 -14.18 14.34
C LYS A 28 -28.30 -13.28 13.17
N GLN A 29 -29.28 -12.40 13.38
CA GLN A 29 -29.76 -11.50 12.34
C GLN A 29 -28.67 -10.49 11.96
N TYR A 30 -27.99 -9.92 12.94
CA TYR A 30 -26.83 -9.06 12.71
C TYR A 30 -25.73 -9.79 11.94
N ALA A 31 -25.40 -11.03 12.33
CA ALA A 31 -24.38 -11.82 11.65
C ALA A 31 -24.74 -12.11 10.19
N GLU A 32 -26.01 -12.45 9.91
CA GLU A 32 -26.50 -12.61 8.53
C GLU A 32 -26.37 -11.33 7.73
N ASP A 33 -26.74 -10.17 8.29
CA ASP A 33 -26.68 -8.89 7.61
C ASP A 33 -25.24 -8.45 7.32
N VAL A 34 -24.33 -8.71 8.26
CA VAL A 34 -22.88 -8.52 8.02
C VAL A 34 -22.38 -9.41 6.88
N LEU A 35 -22.77 -10.69 6.86
CA LEU A 35 -22.37 -11.63 5.80
C LEU A 35 -22.96 -11.24 4.43
N LYS A 36 -24.18 -10.65 4.38
CA LYS A 36 -24.79 -10.12 3.15
C LYS A 36 -24.01 -8.93 2.59
N HIS A 37 -23.53 -8.04 3.47
CA HIS A 37 -22.81 -6.83 3.05
C HIS A 37 -21.33 -7.07 2.69
N ILE A 38 -20.64 -7.87 3.48
CA ILE A 38 -19.19 -8.08 3.33
C ILE A 38 -18.90 -9.34 2.51
N GLY A 39 -19.70 -10.38 2.68
CA GLY A 39 -19.49 -11.73 2.15
C GLY A 39 -18.67 -12.60 3.09
N TYR A 40 -19.03 -13.90 3.11
CA TYR A 40 -18.36 -14.90 3.96
C TYR A 40 -16.84 -14.99 3.68
N PHE A 41 -16.45 -15.02 2.41
CA PHE A 41 -15.04 -15.24 2.07
C PHE A 41 -14.13 -14.07 2.44
N PRO A 42 -14.46 -12.79 2.13
CA PRO A 42 -13.65 -11.66 2.55
C PRO A 42 -13.52 -11.56 4.08
N LEU A 43 -14.62 -11.73 4.81
CA LEU A 43 -14.63 -11.64 6.27
C LEU A 43 -13.92 -12.83 6.91
N MET A 44 -14.52 -14.02 6.80
CA MET A 44 -14.03 -15.20 7.50
C MET A 44 -12.72 -15.75 6.90
N GLY A 45 -12.60 -15.74 5.58
CA GLY A 45 -11.39 -16.16 4.89
C GLY A 45 -10.19 -15.27 5.19
N GLY A 46 -10.43 -13.97 5.33
CA GLY A 46 -9.39 -12.97 5.58
C GLY A 46 -8.88 -12.93 7.01
N TYR A 47 -9.76 -13.06 8.01
CA TYR A 47 -9.44 -12.64 9.39
C TYR A 47 -9.47 -13.75 10.44
N LYS A 48 -10.17 -14.85 10.21
CA LYS A 48 -10.33 -15.96 11.17
C LYS A 48 -9.02 -16.58 11.69
N HIS A 49 -7.92 -16.46 10.97
CA HIS A 49 -6.68 -17.18 11.30
C HIS A 49 -6.08 -16.79 12.65
N LEU A 50 -6.27 -15.54 13.07
CA LEU A 50 -5.75 -15.03 14.35
C LEU A 50 -6.56 -15.54 15.55
N PHE A 51 -7.80 -15.92 15.31
CA PHE A 51 -8.73 -16.41 16.33
C PHE A 51 -8.76 -17.93 16.42
N ARG A 52 -7.98 -18.65 15.61
CA ARG A 52 -7.94 -20.09 15.60
C ARG A 52 -6.80 -20.64 16.43
N ILE A 53 -7.05 -21.79 17.04
CA ILE A 53 -6.00 -22.59 17.65
C ILE A 53 -5.12 -23.14 16.52
N PRO A 54 -3.78 -22.92 16.56
CA PRO A 54 -2.86 -23.40 15.53
C PRO A 54 -3.06 -24.89 15.21
N LEU A 55 -2.92 -25.25 13.95
CA LEU A 55 -3.05 -26.61 13.43
C LEU A 55 -4.45 -27.23 13.57
N THR A 56 -5.42 -26.50 14.09
CA THR A 56 -6.81 -26.94 14.19
C THR A 56 -7.74 -26.13 13.30
N LYS A 57 -9.00 -26.60 13.16
CA LYS A 57 -10.06 -25.81 12.51
C LYS A 57 -10.97 -25.10 13.52
N LYS A 58 -10.66 -25.20 14.83
CA LYS A 58 -11.45 -24.64 15.93
C LYS A 58 -11.00 -23.21 16.25
N TYR A 59 -11.91 -22.38 16.70
CA TYR A 59 -11.61 -21.09 17.29
C TYR A 59 -11.09 -21.24 18.72
N LYS A 60 -10.38 -20.23 19.21
CA LYS A 60 -10.03 -20.08 20.63
C LYS A 60 -11.34 -19.96 21.44
N ASP A 61 -11.38 -20.54 22.64
CA ASP A 61 -12.57 -20.48 23.47
C ASP A 61 -12.98 -19.03 23.76
N GLY A 62 -14.27 -18.74 23.66
CA GLY A 62 -14.80 -17.39 23.87
C GLY A 62 -14.71 -16.46 22.66
N THR A 63 -14.14 -16.89 21.52
CA THR A 63 -14.08 -16.05 20.32
C THR A 63 -15.49 -15.70 19.82
N SER A 64 -15.75 -14.41 19.63
CA SER A 64 -17.02 -13.92 19.08
C SER A 64 -16.92 -13.54 17.61
N PHE A 65 -18.07 -13.58 16.92
CA PHE A 65 -18.21 -13.07 15.56
C PHE A 65 -17.90 -11.57 15.50
N ASP A 66 -18.36 -10.81 16.50
CA ASP A 66 -18.13 -9.35 16.60
C ASP A 66 -16.65 -8.97 16.67
N GLU A 67 -15.84 -9.83 17.27
CA GLU A 67 -14.39 -9.61 17.35
C GLU A 67 -13.73 -9.76 15.98
N ILE A 68 -14.19 -10.73 15.17
CA ILE A 68 -13.72 -10.89 13.77
C ILE A 68 -14.15 -9.71 12.92
N VAL A 69 -15.40 -9.24 13.10
CA VAL A 69 -15.92 -8.04 12.42
C VAL A 69 -15.10 -6.81 12.81
N SER A 70 -14.81 -6.63 14.11
CA SER A 70 -14.00 -5.52 14.59
C SER A 70 -12.59 -5.47 13.97
N LEU A 71 -11.98 -6.63 13.75
CA LEU A 71 -10.69 -6.71 13.06
C LEU A 71 -10.80 -6.37 11.56
N TYR A 72 -11.90 -6.77 10.91
CA TYR A 72 -12.17 -6.41 9.53
C TYR A 72 -12.39 -4.89 9.37
N GLU A 73 -13.17 -4.30 10.26
CA GLU A 73 -13.42 -2.85 10.30
C GLU A 73 -12.12 -2.07 10.52
N PHE A 74 -11.31 -2.51 11.48
CA PHE A 74 -9.97 -1.97 11.69
C PHE A 74 -9.14 -1.95 10.42
N ASP A 75 -9.09 -3.06 9.70
CA ASP A 75 -8.30 -3.15 8.47
C ASP A 75 -8.88 -2.28 7.35
N THR A 76 -10.19 -2.05 7.36
CA THR A 76 -10.86 -1.12 6.43
C THR A 76 -10.45 0.32 6.71
N GLU A 77 -10.56 0.79 7.95
CA GLU A 77 -10.12 2.13 8.36
C GLU A 77 -8.60 2.31 8.14
N LEU A 78 -7.82 1.24 8.36
CA LEU A 78 -6.39 1.23 8.11
C LEU A 78 -6.08 1.46 6.63
N ARG A 79 -6.78 0.76 5.71
CA ARG A 79 -6.66 0.96 4.25
C ARG A 79 -6.98 2.39 3.85
N GLU A 80 -8.07 2.96 4.34
CA GLU A 80 -8.47 4.34 4.07
C GLU A 80 -7.40 5.35 4.52
N LEU A 81 -6.89 5.16 5.74
CA LEU A 81 -5.85 6.03 6.29
C LEU A 81 -4.57 5.97 5.44
N PHE A 82 -4.09 4.78 5.12
CA PHE A 82 -2.88 4.63 4.31
C PHE A 82 -3.07 5.10 2.87
N PHE A 83 -4.21 4.78 2.26
CA PHE A 83 -4.51 5.14 0.88
C PHE A 83 -4.50 6.65 0.66
N LYS A 84 -5.04 7.42 1.61
CA LYS A 84 -4.98 8.89 1.57
C LYS A 84 -3.57 9.42 1.36
N TYR A 85 -2.59 8.93 2.12
CA TYR A 85 -1.20 9.41 2.06
C TYR A 85 -0.43 8.81 0.88
N LEU A 86 -0.76 7.59 0.46
CA LEU A 86 -0.26 7.00 -0.78
C LEU A 86 -0.66 7.85 -2.00
N LEU A 87 -1.92 8.30 -2.07
CA LEU A 87 -2.39 9.21 -3.12
C LEU A 87 -1.72 10.60 -3.05
N GLN A 88 -1.40 11.08 -1.85
CA GLN A 88 -0.66 12.34 -1.69
C GLN A 88 0.75 12.23 -2.30
N ILE A 89 1.46 11.14 -2.03
CA ILE A 89 2.78 10.86 -2.61
C ILE A 89 2.67 10.70 -4.14
N GLU A 90 1.69 9.93 -4.61
CA GLU A 90 1.44 9.71 -6.04
C GLU A 90 1.25 11.03 -6.79
N ARG A 91 0.44 11.95 -6.27
CA ARG A 91 0.22 13.28 -6.86
C ARG A 91 1.49 14.13 -6.88
N HIS A 92 2.23 14.15 -5.78
CA HIS A 92 3.49 14.88 -5.68
C HIS A 92 4.52 14.38 -6.69
N LEU A 93 4.64 13.06 -6.84
CA LEU A 93 5.53 12.43 -7.83
C LEU A 93 5.13 12.77 -9.25
N ARG A 94 3.84 12.74 -9.61
CA ARG A 94 3.36 13.15 -10.93
C ARG A 94 3.81 14.57 -11.26
N SER A 95 3.62 15.49 -10.34
CA SER A 95 4.02 16.89 -10.50
C SER A 95 5.53 17.02 -10.72
N LEU A 96 6.35 16.43 -9.85
CA LEU A 96 7.81 16.56 -9.96
C LEU A 96 8.38 15.86 -11.20
N MET A 97 7.90 14.65 -11.50
CA MET A 97 8.39 13.88 -12.64
C MET A 97 8.06 14.53 -13.96
N SER A 98 6.84 15.04 -14.14
CA SER A 98 6.46 15.74 -15.37
C SER A 98 7.17 17.08 -15.50
N TYR A 99 7.31 17.83 -14.41
CA TYR A 99 8.01 19.10 -14.40
C TYR A 99 9.47 18.95 -14.85
N TYR A 100 10.25 18.11 -14.16
CA TYR A 100 11.67 17.95 -14.48
C TYR A 100 11.93 17.27 -15.81
N PHE A 101 11.03 16.38 -16.24
CA PHE A 101 11.13 15.79 -17.58
C PHE A 101 10.92 16.84 -18.66
N SER A 102 9.87 17.65 -18.54
CA SER A 102 9.57 18.71 -19.55
C SER A 102 10.57 19.85 -19.49
N GLU A 103 11.11 20.18 -18.32
CA GLU A 103 12.22 21.15 -18.19
C GLU A 103 13.45 20.70 -19.00
N GLN A 104 13.72 19.42 -19.09
CA GLN A 104 14.91 18.88 -19.76
C GLN A 104 14.69 18.56 -21.24
N TYR A 105 13.49 18.07 -21.62
CA TYR A 105 13.21 17.53 -22.94
C TYR A 105 12.10 18.25 -23.69
N GLY A 106 11.49 19.28 -23.09
CA GLY A 106 10.41 20.05 -23.69
C GLY A 106 9.03 19.43 -23.50
N GLU A 107 8.05 20.10 -24.10
CA GLU A 107 6.62 19.80 -23.95
C GLU A 107 6.06 18.85 -25.02
N SER A 108 6.87 18.51 -26.03
CA SER A 108 6.40 17.68 -27.16
C SER A 108 6.06 16.27 -26.72
N GLN A 109 4.97 15.74 -27.25
CA GLN A 109 4.60 14.34 -27.10
C GLN A 109 5.71 13.39 -27.57
N SER A 110 6.45 13.76 -28.61
CA SER A 110 7.58 12.97 -29.12
C SER A 110 8.68 12.81 -28.08
N ALA A 111 8.88 13.75 -27.16
CA ALA A 111 9.93 13.71 -26.16
C ALA A 111 9.76 12.51 -25.19
N TYR A 112 8.55 12.24 -24.69
CA TYR A 112 8.33 11.10 -23.79
C TYR A 112 8.07 9.78 -24.52
N LEU A 113 7.97 9.80 -25.84
CA LEU A 113 7.92 8.60 -26.68
C LEU A 113 9.29 8.21 -27.26
N ASP A 114 10.31 9.06 -27.08
CA ASP A 114 11.68 8.77 -27.49
C ASP A 114 12.41 7.98 -26.40
N ALA A 115 12.84 6.76 -26.75
CA ALA A 115 13.59 5.88 -25.86
C ALA A 115 14.94 6.44 -25.41
N ASN A 116 15.53 7.38 -26.19
CA ASN A 116 16.81 8.01 -25.87
C ASN A 116 16.71 8.98 -24.69
N ASN A 117 15.51 9.46 -24.34
CA ASN A 117 15.26 10.32 -23.19
C ASN A 117 15.13 9.54 -21.88
N PHE A 118 15.33 8.24 -21.92
CA PHE A 118 15.32 7.33 -20.77
C PHE A 118 16.65 6.59 -20.65
N ASN A 119 16.93 6.02 -19.48
CA ASN A 119 18.02 5.07 -19.29
C ASN A 119 17.69 3.75 -19.97
N ASN A 120 17.91 3.70 -21.29
CA ASN A 120 17.62 2.56 -22.17
C ASN A 120 18.80 1.58 -22.27
N SER A 121 19.50 1.33 -21.13
CA SER A 121 20.53 0.30 -21.06
C SER A 121 19.94 -1.10 -21.33
N ARG A 122 20.79 -2.07 -21.70
CA ARG A 122 20.37 -3.46 -21.97
C ARG A 122 19.46 -4.04 -20.85
N ARG A 123 19.74 -3.70 -19.59
CA ARG A 123 18.94 -4.12 -18.43
C ARG A 123 17.55 -3.49 -18.40
N ASN A 124 17.42 -2.26 -18.86
CA ASN A 124 16.20 -1.47 -18.77
C ASN A 124 15.38 -1.47 -20.06
N HIS A 125 15.95 -1.95 -21.17
CA HIS A 125 15.34 -1.89 -22.51
C HIS A 125 13.88 -2.36 -22.53
N ASN A 126 13.59 -3.53 -21.99
CA ASN A 126 12.22 -4.05 -21.92
C ASN A 126 11.30 -3.17 -21.08
N THR A 127 11.82 -2.53 -20.02
CA THR A 127 11.02 -1.63 -19.16
C THR A 127 10.71 -0.34 -19.91
N VAL A 128 11.69 0.22 -20.60
CA VAL A 128 11.53 1.43 -21.45
C VAL A 128 10.54 1.17 -22.58
N SER A 129 10.68 0.07 -23.31
CA SER A 129 9.77 -0.27 -24.41
C SER A 129 8.31 -0.42 -23.93
N ARG A 130 8.09 -1.11 -22.79
CA ARG A 130 6.76 -1.26 -22.18
C ARG A 130 6.21 0.07 -21.66
N LEU A 131 7.07 0.93 -21.11
CA LEU A 131 6.68 2.26 -20.66
C LEU A 131 6.21 3.10 -21.84
N ILE A 132 6.99 3.18 -22.93
CA ILE A 132 6.64 3.92 -24.14
C ILE A 132 5.31 3.43 -24.72
N ALA A 133 5.13 2.11 -24.84
CA ALA A 133 3.86 1.54 -25.29
C ALA A 133 2.68 1.94 -24.37
N THR A 134 2.91 2.03 -23.06
CA THR A 134 1.90 2.50 -22.10
C THR A 134 1.59 3.98 -22.27
N LEU A 135 2.61 4.82 -22.43
CA LEU A 135 2.47 6.25 -22.68
C LEU A 135 1.74 6.53 -24.01
N GLN A 136 2.09 5.78 -25.05
CA GLN A 136 1.44 5.87 -26.35
C GLN A 136 -0.04 5.49 -26.29
N ARG A 137 -0.38 4.40 -25.59
CA ARG A 137 -1.78 3.99 -25.37
C ARG A 137 -2.54 5.04 -24.55
N ALA A 138 -1.93 5.57 -23.49
CA ALA A 138 -2.52 6.64 -22.68
C ALA A 138 -2.77 7.92 -23.50
N ALA A 139 -1.85 8.28 -24.40
CA ALA A 139 -2.02 9.41 -25.32
C ALA A 139 -3.11 9.18 -26.37
N SER A 140 -3.43 7.93 -26.69
CA SER A 140 -4.46 7.57 -27.68
C SER A 140 -5.84 7.33 -27.08
N THR A 141 -5.98 7.26 -25.74
CA THR A 141 -7.28 7.01 -25.09
C THR A 141 -8.28 8.14 -25.34
N THR A 142 -9.56 7.77 -25.38
CA THR A 142 -10.69 8.71 -25.45
C THR A 142 -11.46 8.82 -24.14
N ASP A 143 -11.04 8.09 -23.10
CA ASP A 143 -11.76 8.00 -21.83
C ASP A 143 -11.69 9.29 -20.98
N TYR A 144 -10.69 10.14 -21.27
CA TYR A 144 -10.46 11.36 -20.51
C TYR A 144 -10.69 12.62 -21.35
N VAL A 145 -11.67 13.44 -20.95
CA VAL A 145 -12.04 14.69 -21.67
C VAL A 145 -10.84 15.60 -21.90
N TYR A 146 -9.97 15.77 -20.90
CA TYR A 146 -8.81 16.65 -21.01
C TYR A 146 -7.73 16.10 -21.97
N ILE A 147 -7.56 14.79 -22.11
CA ILE A 147 -6.66 14.17 -23.10
C ILE A 147 -7.17 14.47 -24.51
N ASN A 148 -8.48 14.27 -24.74
CA ASN A 148 -9.11 14.57 -26.01
C ASN A 148 -9.02 16.06 -26.37
N TYR A 149 -9.25 16.95 -25.39
CA TYR A 149 -9.14 18.38 -25.56
C TYR A 149 -7.73 18.79 -26.03
N TYR A 150 -6.68 18.34 -25.32
CA TYR A 150 -5.30 18.68 -25.71
C TYR A 150 -4.92 18.12 -27.07
N ARG A 151 -5.35 16.91 -27.40
CA ARG A 151 -5.11 16.29 -28.71
C ARG A 151 -5.77 17.10 -29.83
N ASN A 152 -7.04 17.44 -29.67
CA ASN A 152 -7.83 18.07 -30.72
C ASN A 152 -7.50 19.59 -30.89
N THR A 153 -7.21 20.26 -29.78
CA THR A 153 -6.96 21.70 -29.78
C THR A 153 -5.51 22.06 -30.14
N TYR A 154 -4.55 21.28 -29.61
CA TYR A 154 -3.13 21.59 -29.73
C TYR A 154 -2.35 20.58 -30.60
N GLY A 155 -2.96 19.47 -31.01
CA GLY A 155 -2.25 18.38 -31.70
C GLY A 155 -1.13 17.73 -30.87
N ASN A 156 -1.05 18.07 -29.58
CA ASN A 156 0.02 17.67 -28.68
C ASN A 156 -0.52 17.46 -27.26
N ILE A 157 -0.07 16.42 -26.59
CA ILE A 157 -0.42 16.13 -25.19
C ILE A 157 0.87 16.20 -24.37
N PRO A 158 1.13 17.30 -23.63
CA PRO A 158 2.33 17.40 -22.80
C PRO A 158 2.33 16.38 -21.67
N LEU A 159 3.54 16.01 -21.19
CA LEU A 159 3.66 15.00 -20.14
C LEU A 159 2.92 15.38 -18.85
N TRP A 160 2.87 16.66 -18.46
CA TRP A 160 2.14 17.10 -17.24
C TRP A 160 0.62 16.94 -17.34
N VAL A 161 0.09 16.74 -18.54
CA VAL A 161 -1.30 16.34 -18.77
C VAL A 161 -1.41 14.83 -18.77
N LEU A 162 -0.60 14.14 -19.58
CA LEU A 162 -0.66 12.69 -19.77
C LEU A 162 -0.38 11.92 -18.48
N ILE A 163 0.55 12.38 -17.65
CA ILE A 163 0.97 11.66 -16.43
C ILE A 163 -0.18 11.41 -15.43
N ASN A 164 -1.27 12.19 -15.54
CA ASN A 164 -2.42 12.06 -14.65
C ASN A 164 -3.25 10.79 -14.90
N VAL A 165 -3.15 10.20 -16.09
CA VAL A 165 -3.82 8.90 -16.39
C VAL A 165 -2.96 7.68 -16.07
N LEU A 166 -1.68 7.90 -15.72
CA LEU A 166 -0.79 6.81 -15.36
C LEU A 166 -1.07 6.27 -13.95
N THR A 167 -0.96 4.97 -13.78
CA THR A 167 -1.04 4.33 -12.46
C THR A 167 0.23 4.60 -11.64
N PHE A 168 0.17 4.44 -10.31
CA PHE A 168 1.35 4.54 -9.46
C PHE A 168 2.45 3.54 -9.87
N GLY A 169 2.08 2.35 -10.32
CA GLY A 169 3.02 1.37 -10.86
C GLY A 169 3.73 1.86 -12.13
N ASN A 170 3.04 2.61 -12.99
CA ASN A 170 3.66 3.22 -14.17
C ASN A 170 4.62 4.35 -13.77
N LEU A 171 4.27 5.16 -12.77
CA LEU A 171 5.18 6.19 -12.22
C LEU A 171 6.44 5.57 -11.62
N SER A 172 6.30 4.50 -10.84
CA SER A 172 7.43 3.77 -10.27
C SER A 172 8.38 3.24 -11.36
N LYS A 173 7.83 2.64 -12.43
CA LYS A 173 8.61 2.16 -13.57
C LYS A 173 9.26 3.31 -14.34
N MET A 174 8.54 4.41 -14.56
CA MET A 174 9.06 5.59 -15.24
C MET A 174 10.21 6.22 -14.45
N TYR A 175 10.07 6.38 -13.12
CA TYR A 175 11.15 6.84 -12.25
C TYR A 175 12.39 5.95 -12.37
N LYS A 176 12.21 4.64 -12.32
CA LYS A 176 13.32 3.66 -12.44
C LYS A 176 14.15 3.83 -13.71
N VAL A 177 13.50 4.15 -14.82
CA VAL A 177 14.18 4.32 -16.11
C VAL A 177 14.50 5.78 -16.46
N PHE A 178 14.25 6.72 -15.56
CA PHE A 178 14.75 8.09 -15.75
C PHE A 178 16.28 8.11 -15.75
N PRO A 179 16.91 9.00 -16.53
CA PRO A 179 18.33 9.30 -16.36
C PRO A 179 18.64 9.72 -14.93
N GLN A 180 19.85 9.42 -14.47
CA GLN A 180 20.26 9.69 -13.09
C GLN A 180 20.12 11.18 -12.70
N SER A 181 20.32 12.10 -13.66
CA SER A 181 20.09 13.53 -13.48
C SER A 181 18.66 13.85 -13.06
N LEU A 182 17.67 13.27 -13.75
CA LEU A 182 16.25 13.47 -13.44
C LEU A 182 15.86 12.79 -12.11
N GLN A 183 16.35 11.56 -11.87
CA GLN A 183 16.15 10.89 -10.58
C GLN A 183 16.66 11.76 -9.42
N SER A 184 17.86 12.38 -9.58
CA SER A 184 18.44 13.28 -8.58
C SER A 184 17.60 14.53 -8.35
N LYS A 185 17.10 15.16 -9.42
CA LYS A 185 16.23 16.34 -9.31
C LYS A 185 14.94 16.01 -8.53
N VAL A 186 14.29 14.87 -8.83
CA VAL A 186 13.10 14.41 -8.12
C VAL A 186 13.42 14.15 -6.65
N CYS A 187 14.49 13.39 -6.34
CA CYS A 187 14.89 13.03 -4.96
C CYS A 187 15.16 14.24 -4.08
N LYS A 188 15.79 15.29 -4.60
CA LYS A 188 16.11 16.52 -3.85
C LYS A 188 14.88 17.18 -3.19
N ASN A 189 13.69 16.95 -3.72
CA ASN A 189 12.43 17.47 -3.14
C ASN A 189 11.96 16.69 -1.90
N PHE A 190 12.54 15.51 -1.64
CA PHE A 190 12.19 14.66 -0.48
C PHE A 190 13.29 14.64 0.60
N GLY A 191 14.30 15.49 0.49
CA GLY A 191 15.36 15.67 1.49
C GLY A 191 16.45 14.60 1.42
N ILE A 192 16.58 13.76 2.44
CA ILE A 192 17.77 12.94 2.72
C ILE A 192 17.65 11.51 2.18
N ILE A 193 17.13 11.34 0.99
CA ILE A 193 17.07 10.03 0.32
C ILE A 193 17.84 10.07 -0.99
N ASN A 194 18.48 8.97 -1.34
CA ASN A 194 19.14 8.81 -2.64
C ASN A 194 18.19 8.15 -3.66
N GLN A 195 18.62 8.12 -4.92
CA GLN A 195 17.84 7.62 -6.04
C GLN A 195 17.44 6.15 -5.86
N ARG A 196 18.34 5.31 -5.35
CA ARG A 196 18.09 3.89 -5.09
C ARG A 196 17.06 3.69 -3.97
N GLN A 197 17.16 4.47 -2.90
CA GLN A 197 16.16 4.44 -1.82
C GLN A 197 14.78 4.86 -2.32
N MET A 198 14.71 5.92 -3.15
CA MET A 198 13.45 6.33 -3.78
C MET A 198 12.87 5.22 -4.66
N GLU A 199 13.67 4.58 -5.53
CA GLU A 199 13.21 3.46 -6.36
C GLU A 199 12.60 2.35 -5.50
N GLN A 200 13.25 1.98 -4.39
CA GLN A 200 12.77 0.95 -3.48
C GLN A 200 11.49 1.37 -2.75
N PHE A 201 11.41 2.61 -2.28
CA PHE A 201 10.18 3.14 -1.69
C PHE A 201 9.02 3.05 -2.68
N LEU A 202 9.21 3.50 -3.92
CA LEU A 202 8.17 3.47 -4.94
C LEU A 202 7.73 2.04 -5.28
N SER A 203 8.66 1.07 -5.29
CA SER A 203 8.33 -0.33 -5.51
C SER A 203 7.43 -0.88 -4.41
N VAL A 204 7.81 -0.68 -3.14
CA VAL A 204 7.02 -1.11 -1.98
C VAL A 204 5.67 -0.39 -1.93
N LEU A 205 5.67 0.96 -2.02
CA LEU A 205 4.45 1.76 -1.94
C LEU A 205 3.43 1.41 -3.03
N THR A 206 3.89 1.07 -4.25
CA THR A 206 3.01 0.61 -5.34
C THR A 206 2.22 -0.63 -4.95
N LYS A 207 2.85 -1.60 -4.28
CA LYS A 207 2.17 -2.85 -3.86
C LYS A 207 1.13 -2.55 -2.79
N PHE A 208 1.49 -1.78 -1.76
CA PHE A 208 0.56 -1.39 -0.71
C PHE A 208 -0.59 -0.53 -1.21
N ARG A 209 -0.33 0.38 -2.18
CA ARG A 209 -1.38 1.17 -2.82
C ARG A 209 -2.40 0.29 -3.53
N ASN A 210 -1.95 -0.75 -4.21
CA ASN A 210 -2.84 -1.69 -4.90
C ASN A 210 -3.68 -2.49 -3.89
N VAL A 211 -3.09 -2.99 -2.79
CA VAL A 211 -3.81 -3.65 -1.70
C VAL A 211 -4.93 -2.75 -1.15
N CYS A 212 -4.61 -1.47 -0.88
CA CYS A 212 -5.61 -0.51 -0.41
C CYS A 212 -6.72 -0.27 -1.45
N ALA A 213 -6.37 -0.09 -2.73
CA ALA A 213 -7.31 0.21 -3.79
C ALA A 213 -8.25 -0.95 -4.13
N HIS A 214 -7.79 -2.19 -3.96
CA HIS A 214 -8.58 -3.40 -4.24
C HIS A 214 -9.31 -3.94 -3.00
N GLY A 215 -9.23 -3.28 -1.85
CA GLY A 215 -9.90 -3.73 -0.62
C GLY A 215 -9.32 -5.03 -0.05
N GLU A 216 -8.08 -5.40 -0.41
CA GLU A 216 -7.41 -6.58 0.10
C GLU A 216 -6.95 -6.37 1.56
N ARG A 217 -6.66 -7.46 2.27
CA ARG A 217 -6.21 -7.41 3.65
C ARG A 217 -4.84 -6.72 3.76
N LEU A 218 -4.81 -5.57 4.45
CA LEU A 218 -3.65 -4.71 4.56
C LEU A 218 -2.77 -5.04 5.78
N PHE A 219 -3.35 -5.22 6.95
CA PHE A 219 -2.60 -5.23 8.23
C PHE A 219 -1.55 -6.34 8.33
N THR A 220 -1.72 -7.46 7.63
CA THR A 220 -0.72 -8.54 7.56
C THR A 220 0.01 -8.63 6.23
N TYR A 221 -0.26 -7.69 5.31
CA TYR A 221 0.34 -7.75 3.99
C TYR A 221 1.86 -7.55 4.05
N ARG A 222 2.58 -8.34 3.28
CA ARG A 222 4.02 -8.21 3.05
C ARG A 222 4.30 -8.33 1.56
N THR A 223 5.20 -7.48 1.07
CA THR A 223 5.67 -7.56 -0.31
C THR A 223 6.98 -8.32 -0.41
N ILE A 224 7.31 -8.82 -1.60
CA ILE A 224 8.63 -9.38 -1.90
C ILE A 224 9.70 -8.29 -2.01
N ASP A 225 9.31 -7.06 -2.32
CA ASP A 225 10.22 -5.92 -2.42
C ASP A 225 10.56 -5.39 -1.03
N ASN A 226 11.81 -4.98 -0.85
CA ASN A 226 12.31 -4.45 0.42
C ASN A 226 12.79 -3.02 0.24
N ILE A 227 12.58 -2.18 1.25
CA ILE A 227 13.30 -0.90 1.34
C ILE A 227 14.71 -1.12 1.87
N SER A 228 15.64 -0.21 1.55
CA SER A 228 17.00 -0.22 2.10
C SER A 228 17.01 -0.14 3.61
N ASP A 229 18.11 -0.54 4.21
CA ASP A 229 18.42 -0.20 5.59
C ASP A 229 18.63 1.31 5.71
N LEU A 230 17.90 1.92 6.62
CA LEU A 230 17.88 3.36 6.84
C LEU A 230 18.33 3.68 8.26
N PRO A 231 18.83 4.90 8.53
CA PRO A 231 19.20 5.31 9.88
C PRO A 231 18.08 5.11 10.91
N LEU A 232 16.81 5.22 10.51
CA LEU A 232 15.68 4.98 11.39
C LEU A 232 15.62 3.57 11.95
N HIS A 233 15.96 2.54 11.18
CA HIS A 233 15.97 1.15 11.68
C HIS A 233 16.92 1.01 12.88
N ARG A 234 18.13 1.55 12.76
CA ARG A 234 19.13 1.54 13.85
C ARG A 234 18.69 2.41 15.03
N LYS A 235 18.25 3.67 14.76
CA LYS A 235 17.86 4.62 15.81
C LYS A 235 16.66 4.15 16.63
N MET A 236 15.78 3.37 16.02
CA MET A 236 14.64 2.74 16.67
C MET A 236 14.97 1.40 17.33
N SER A 237 16.25 0.97 17.26
CA SER A 237 16.69 -0.32 17.81
C SER A 237 15.84 -1.50 17.32
N ILE A 238 15.47 -1.49 16.01
CA ILE A 238 14.70 -2.58 15.43
C ILE A 238 15.54 -3.86 15.47
N PRO A 239 15.02 -4.98 16.02
CA PRO A 239 15.77 -6.22 16.11
C PRO A 239 16.19 -6.74 14.73
N MET A 240 17.34 -7.41 14.70
CA MET A 240 17.86 -8.10 13.52
C MET A 240 17.46 -9.59 13.56
N ASN A 241 17.11 -10.13 12.40
CA ASN A 241 17.03 -11.57 12.18
C ASN A 241 18.08 -11.94 11.13
N GLY A 242 19.17 -12.51 11.58
CA GLY A 242 20.37 -12.67 10.75
C GLY A 242 20.92 -11.30 10.33
N ILE A 243 21.03 -11.07 9.02
CA ILE A 243 21.58 -9.82 8.43
C ILE A 243 20.50 -8.78 8.10
N GLN A 244 19.22 -9.04 8.38
CA GLN A 244 18.10 -8.16 8.03
C GLN A 244 17.35 -7.70 9.28
N TYR A 245 16.84 -6.47 9.22
CA TYR A 245 15.91 -5.99 10.23
C TYR A 245 14.61 -6.79 10.19
N GLN A 246 14.08 -7.14 11.37
CA GLN A 246 12.87 -7.93 11.54
C GLN A 246 11.61 -7.19 11.08
N TYR A 247 11.60 -5.85 11.24
CA TYR A 247 10.47 -4.98 10.92
C TYR A 247 10.92 -3.83 10.01
N GLY A 248 9.94 -3.26 9.30
CA GLY A 248 10.16 -2.05 8.52
C GLY A 248 10.88 -2.28 7.19
N LYS A 249 10.86 -3.49 6.63
CA LYS A 249 11.52 -3.82 5.36
C LYS A 249 10.53 -3.98 4.21
N ASN A 250 9.49 -4.78 4.40
CA ASN A 250 8.53 -5.19 3.39
C ASN A 250 7.10 -5.32 3.95
N ASP A 251 6.90 -4.89 5.16
CA ASP A 251 5.67 -4.89 5.94
C ASP A 251 5.03 -3.49 5.97
N LEU A 252 3.92 -3.38 6.69
CA LEU A 252 3.22 -2.11 6.79
C LEU A 252 4.06 -1.03 7.48
N PHE A 253 4.98 -1.39 8.37
CA PHE A 253 5.88 -0.44 9.00
C PHE A 253 6.92 0.12 8.02
N ALA A 254 7.31 -0.63 6.98
CA ALA A 254 8.11 -0.10 5.87
C ALA A 254 7.41 1.07 5.17
N VAL A 255 6.08 1.00 5.02
CA VAL A 255 5.29 2.11 4.47
C VAL A 255 5.30 3.31 5.42
N VAL A 256 5.18 3.09 6.73
CA VAL A 256 5.28 4.17 7.74
C VAL A 256 6.65 4.85 7.68
N ILE A 257 7.71 4.08 7.54
CA ILE A 257 9.07 4.62 7.35
C ILE A 257 9.12 5.44 6.05
N ALA A 258 8.65 4.90 4.93
CA ALA A 258 8.62 5.63 3.66
C ALA A 258 7.82 6.95 3.78
N PHE A 259 6.67 6.94 4.44
CA PHE A 259 5.89 8.15 4.70
C PHE A 259 6.69 9.20 5.49
N ARG A 260 7.48 8.76 6.48
CA ARG A 260 8.31 9.66 7.28
C ARG A 260 9.33 10.44 6.44
N TYR A 261 9.77 9.88 5.31
CA TYR A 261 10.69 10.52 4.37
C TYR A 261 9.98 11.29 3.24
N LEU A 262 8.78 10.85 2.81
CA LEU A 262 8.16 11.30 1.57
C LEU A 262 7.03 12.32 1.74
N ILE A 263 6.42 12.43 2.93
CA ILE A 263 5.37 13.41 3.19
C ILE A 263 5.87 14.52 4.14
N PRO A 264 5.26 15.72 4.08
CA PRO A 264 5.62 16.79 4.98
C PRO A 264 5.51 16.38 6.46
N SER A 265 6.44 16.82 7.30
CA SER A 265 6.48 16.43 8.72
C SER A 265 5.16 16.73 9.46
N LYS A 266 4.47 17.81 9.11
CA LYS A 266 3.16 18.16 9.68
C LYS A 266 2.11 17.08 9.35
N ASP A 267 2.07 16.65 8.09
CA ASP A 267 1.11 15.62 7.64
C ASP A 267 1.44 14.26 8.24
N PHE A 268 2.73 13.93 8.38
CA PHE A 268 3.17 12.71 9.05
C PHE A 268 2.75 12.67 10.53
N LEU A 269 2.82 13.79 11.25
CA LEU A 269 2.34 13.88 12.64
C LEU A 269 0.84 13.62 12.75
N VAL A 270 0.04 14.14 11.80
CA VAL A 270 -1.41 13.88 11.74
C VAL A 270 -1.67 12.41 11.44
N PHE A 271 -0.99 11.85 10.43
CA PHE A 271 -1.06 10.43 10.10
C PHE A 271 -0.76 9.55 11.33
N LYS A 272 0.39 9.79 11.98
CA LYS A 272 0.82 8.99 13.13
C LYS A 272 -0.18 9.03 14.28
N ARG A 273 -0.76 10.21 14.59
CA ARG A 273 -1.78 10.34 15.64
C ARG A 273 -3.04 9.54 15.31
N LYS A 274 -3.53 9.61 14.05
CA LYS A 274 -4.69 8.84 13.62
C LYS A 274 -4.42 7.35 13.67
N LEU A 275 -3.27 6.91 13.20
CA LEU A 275 -2.87 5.51 13.25
C LEU A 275 -2.78 4.99 14.70
N ALA A 276 -2.20 5.77 15.60
CA ALA A 276 -2.13 5.41 17.02
C ALA A 276 -3.51 5.28 17.65
N ALA A 277 -4.39 6.24 17.40
CA ALA A 277 -5.76 6.22 17.91
C ALA A 277 -6.55 5.01 17.38
N LEU A 278 -6.39 4.68 16.09
CA LEU A 278 -7.03 3.53 15.47
C LEU A 278 -6.56 2.21 16.09
N ILE A 279 -5.24 2.02 16.25
CA ILE A 279 -4.68 0.82 16.89
C ILE A 279 -5.14 0.72 18.35
N ASP A 280 -5.05 1.82 19.13
CA ASP A 280 -5.44 1.83 20.54
C ASP A 280 -6.95 1.57 20.73
N HIS A 281 -7.80 2.06 19.82
CA HIS A 281 -9.24 1.79 19.83
C HIS A 281 -9.55 0.32 19.54
N THR A 282 -8.94 -0.23 18.50
CA THR A 282 -9.17 -1.63 18.10
C THR A 282 -8.66 -2.61 19.15
N SER A 283 -7.48 -2.38 19.72
CA SER A 283 -6.92 -3.25 20.76
C SER A 283 -7.82 -3.38 22.00
N LYS A 284 -8.72 -2.43 22.26
CA LYS A 284 -9.70 -2.51 23.34
C LYS A 284 -10.91 -3.40 23.00
N LYS A 285 -11.19 -3.59 21.71
CA LYS A 285 -12.30 -4.42 21.21
C LYS A 285 -11.90 -5.89 21.02
N LEU A 286 -10.59 -6.15 20.85
CA LEU A 286 -10.07 -7.49 20.62
C LEU A 286 -9.69 -8.13 21.96
N VAL A 287 -10.33 -9.26 22.29
CA VAL A 287 -10.08 -10.02 23.53
C VAL A 287 -8.99 -11.07 23.29
N HIS A 288 -9.00 -11.71 22.12
CA HIS A 288 -8.13 -12.83 21.79
C HIS A 288 -6.84 -12.44 21.05
N ILE A 289 -6.70 -11.16 20.73
CA ILE A 289 -5.51 -10.60 20.07
C ILE A 289 -5.10 -9.38 20.90
N ASP A 290 -3.99 -9.49 21.61
CA ASP A 290 -3.47 -8.36 22.34
C ASP A 290 -2.79 -7.32 21.42
N SER A 291 -2.50 -6.15 21.99
CA SER A 291 -1.89 -5.04 21.28
C SER A 291 -0.51 -5.40 20.69
N GLU A 292 0.26 -6.25 21.37
CA GLU A 292 1.58 -6.67 20.93
C GLU A 292 1.47 -7.64 19.75
N GLU A 293 0.56 -8.61 19.81
CA GLU A 293 0.29 -9.52 18.70
C GLU A 293 -0.18 -8.76 17.46
N LEU A 294 -1.10 -7.80 17.62
CA LEU A 294 -1.59 -6.97 16.53
C LEU A 294 -0.44 -6.19 15.87
N LEU A 295 0.41 -5.51 16.66
CA LEU A 295 1.58 -4.79 16.16
C LEU A 295 2.57 -5.71 15.44
N ASN A 296 2.86 -6.89 15.99
CA ASN A 296 3.74 -7.88 15.38
C ASN A 296 3.21 -8.33 14.01
N LYS A 297 1.90 -8.59 13.89
CA LYS A 297 1.27 -8.96 12.61
C LYS A 297 1.42 -7.86 11.56
N MET A 298 1.31 -6.61 11.98
CA MET A 298 1.51 -5.43 11.11
C MET A 298 2.98 -5.16 10.78
N GLY A 299 3.93 -5.79 11.48
CA GLY A 299 5.36 -5.56 11.34
C GLY A 299 5.85 -4.30 12.07
N PHE A 300 5.16 -3.90 13.14
CA PHE A 300 5.47 -2.72 13.93
C PHE A 300 6.32 -3.09 15.15
N PRO A 301 7.45 -2.42 15.39
CA PRO A 301 8.19 -2.58 16.64
C PRO A 301 7.40 -1.94 17.80
N PRO A 302 7.56 -2.45 19.07
CA PRO A 302 6.79 -1.93 20.20
C PRO A 302 6.93 -0.42 20.41
N ASN A 303 8.09 0.14 20.08
CA ASN A 303 8.40 1.56 20.22
C ASN A 303 8.07 2.41 18.97
N TRP A 304 7.27 1.92 18.03
CA TRP A 304 6.98 2.57 16.76
C TRP A 304 6.48 4.02 16.89
N LYS A 305 5.76 4.33 17.99
CA LYS A 305 5.28 5.68 18.28
C LYS A 305 6.43 6.70 18.44
N ASN A 306 7.65 6.23 18.70
CA ASN A 306 8.85 7.08 18.88
C ASN A 306 9.49 7.50 17.54
N ILE A 307 9.02 7.03 16.39
CA ILE A 307 9.59 7.33 15.06
C ILE A 307 9.80 8.84 14.80
N THR A 308 8.99 9.71 15.40
CA THR A 308 9.09 11.16 15.26
C THR A 308 10.12 11.82 16.16
N ARG A 309 10.64 11.10 17.16
CA ARG A 309 11.71 11.61 18.06
C ARG A 309 13.06 11.62 17.37
N TYR A 310 13.24 10.83 16.34
CA TYR A 310 14.50 10.67 15.63
C TYR A 310 14.58 11.60 14.42
N ARG A 311 15.72 12.30 14.28
CA ARG A 311 16.03 13.04 13.06
C ARG A 311 16.34 12.07 11.93
N LEU A 312 15.97 12.43 10.69
CA LEU A 312 16.21 11.61 9.49
C LEU A 312 17.66 11.67 8.99
N THR A 313 18.45 12.63 9.50
CA THR A 313 19.89 12.74 9.21
C THR A 313 20.66 11.54 9.76
N SER A 314 21.73 11.16 9.08
CA SER A 314 22.69 10.13 9.50
C SER A 314 23.21 10.35 10.91
#